data_81ef5db17ab841fbea499377185802b8
#
_entry.id   81ef5db17ab841fbea499377185802b8
#
_cell.length_a   1.000
_cell.length_b   1.000
_cell.length_c   1.000
_cell.angle_alpha   90.00
_cell.angle_beta   90.00
_cell.angle_gamma   90.00
#
_symmetry.space_group_name_H-M   'P 1'
#
loop_
_entity.id
_entity.type
_entity.pdbx_description
1 polymer ?
#
loop_
_entity_poly.entity_id
_entity_poly.type
_entity_poly.pdbx_seq_one_letter_code
_entity_poly.pdbx_strand_id
1 'polypeptide(L)'
;DKTLSEKKAIAYAKERNALYVAAMQNGYQVTDEQVKAYVKELKQNLDDIWTKEQKEKLLSGFASEDDYWAFEQKVYRIDLPIQNYVRDKQNEFNRKNESGQTWDEAFKTLKQKLVDEQRYKDSSSY
;
A
#
# COMPACT_ATOMS: atom_id res chain seq x y z
N ASP A 1 -4.08 10.77 22.28
CA ASP A 1 -3.85 9.65 23.19
C ASP A 1 -2.94 8.63 22.54
N LYS A 2 -1.87 8.28 23.24
CA LYS A 2 -0.86 7.34 22.79
C LYS A 2 -1.46 5.94 22.52
N THR A 3 -2.36 5.48 23.39
CA THR A 3 -3.04 4.19 23.23
C THR A 3 -3.90 4.15 21.98
N LEU A 4 -4.61 5.23 21.68
CA LEU A 4 -5.43 5.34 20.48
C LEU A 4 -4.55 5.32 19.22
N SER A 5 -3.41 6.02 19.25
CA SER A 5 -2.45 6.04 18.14
C SER A 5 -1.87 4.64 17.87
N GLU A 6 -1.55 3.91 18.95
CA GLU A 6 -1.07 2.53 18.84
C GLU A 6 -2.13 1.62 18.21
N LYS A 7 -3.39 1.73 18.62
CA LYS A 7 -4.49 0.94 18.07
C LYS A 7 -4.71 1.23 16.59
N LYS A 8 -4.62 2.51 16.19
CA LYS A 8 -4.74 2.90 14.77
C LYS A 8 -3.60 2.34 13.94
N ALA A 9 -2.37 2.38 14.47
CA ALA A 9 -1.20 1.84 13.79
C ALA A 9 -1.33 0.31 13.58
N ILE A 10 -1.80 -0.40 14.59
CA ILE A 10 -2.03 -1.85 14.50
C ILE A 10 -3.11 -2.16 13.46
N ALA A 11 -4.22 -1.42 13.49
CA ALA A 11 -5.32 -1.60 12.53
C ALA A 11 -4.83 -1.35 11.10
N TYR A 12 -4.05 -0.30 10.88
CA TYR A 12 -3.47 0.01 9.57
C TYR A 12 -2.55 -1.12 9.09
N ALA A 13 -1.69 -1.62 9.98
CA ALA A 13 -0.78 -2.72 9.64
C ALA A 13 -1.53 -3.99 9.26
N LYS A 14 -2.62 -4.30 9.97
CA LYS A 14 -3.47 -5.46 9.66
C LYS A 14 -4.16 -5.31 8.31
N GLU A 15 -4.69 -4.12 8.01
CA GLU A 15 -5.31 -3.84 6.72
C GLU A 15 -4.31 -3.96 5.58
N ARG A 16 -3.12 -3.39 5.75
CA ARG A 16 -2.06 -3.45 4.74
C ARG A 16 -1.63 -4.89 4.47
N ASN A 17 -1.43 -5.67 5.52
CA ASN A 17 -1.07 -7.09 5.40
C ASN A 17 -2.17 -7.88 4.69
N ALA A 18 -3.44 -7.67 5.06
CA ALA A 18 -4.56 -8.37 4.45
C ALA A 18 -4.69 -8.03 2.96
N LEU A 19 -4.50 -6.77 2.59
CA LEU A 19 -4.51 -6.34 1.19
C LEU A 19 -3.35 -6.97 0.40
N TYR A 20 -2.16 -7.05 1.01
CA TYR A 20 -1.01 -7.67 0.37
C TYR A 20 -1.25 -9.15 0.12
N VAL A 21 -1.76 -9.88 1.11
CA VAL A 21 -2.09 -11.31 0.98
C VAL A 21 -3.11 -11.51 -0.15
N ALA A 22 -4.17 -10.68 -0.16
CA ALA A 22 -5.18 -10.74 -1.22
C ALA A 22 -4.58 -10.46 -2.60
N ALA A 23 -3.71 -9.47 -2.71
CA ALA A 23 -3.02 -9.16 -3.95
C ALA A 23 -2.19 -10.34 -4.45
N MET A 24 -1.43 -10.99 -3.55
CA MET A 24 -0.63 -12.16 -3.91
C MET A 24 -1.51 -13.33 -4.38
N GLN A 25 -2.61 -13.58 -3.68
CA GLN A 25 -3.54 -14.66 -4.03
C GLN A 25 -4.24 -14.43 -5.37
N ASN A 26 -4.34 -13.18 -5.79
CA ASN A 26 -4.99 -12.80 -7.04
C ASN A 26 -4.00 -12.54 -8.20
N GLY A 27 -2.74 -12.89 -8.03
CA GLY A 27 -1.76 -12.85 -9.12
C GLY A 27 -1.10 -11.49 -9.34
N TYR A 28 -1.10 -10.62 -8.34
CA TYR A 28 -0.51 -9.28 -8.44
C TYR A 28 0.96 -9.22 -8.01
N GLN A 29 1.67 -10.34 -8.08
CA GLN A 29 3.12 -10.35 -7.82
C GLN A 29 3.84 -9.39 -8.76
N VAL A 30 4.87 -8.73 -8.25
CA VAL A 30 5.73 -7.86 -9.06
C VAL A 30 7.17 -8.36 -8.98
N THR A 31 7.93 -8.14 -10.04
CA THR A 31 9.36 -8.48 -10.07
C THR A 31 10.18 -7.34 -9.48
N ASP A 32 11.42 -7.64 -9.08
CA ASP A 32 12.35 -6.61 -8.61
C ASP A 32 12.58 -5.53 -9.68
N GLU A 33 12.66 -5.92 -10.96
CA GLU A 33 12.81 -4.98 -12.07
C GLU A 33 11.61 -4.04 -12.18
N GLN A 34 10.41 -4.54 -11.98
CA GLN A 34 9.20 -3.72 -12.00
C GLN A 34 9.20 -2.72 -10.85
N VAL A 35 9.60 -3.13 -9.65
CA VAL A 35 9.71 -2.25 -8.49
C VAL A 35 10.75 -1.17 -8.72
N LYS A 36 11.93 -1.55 -9.22
CA LYS A 36 13.01 -0.60 -9.52
C LYS A 36 12.59 0.42 -10.56
N ALA A 37 11.91 -0.03 -11.62
CA ALA A 37 11.40 0.87 -12.66
C ALA A 37 10.37 1.86 -12.11
N TYR A 38 9.47 1.38 -11.27
CA TYR A 38 8.46 2.24 -10.62
C TYR A 38 9.11 3.29 -9.73
N VAL A 39 10.05 2.89 -8.88
CA VAL A 39 10.74 3.82 -7.97
C VAL A 39 11.58 4.84 -8.76
N LYS A 40 12.22 4.41 -9.84
CA LYS A 40 12.97 5.31 -10.72
C LYS A 40 12.08 6.39 -11.33
N GLU A 41 10.92 6.00 -11.83
CA GLU A 41 9.93 6.92 -12.37
C GLU A 41 9.41 7.88 -11.29
N LEU A 42 9.12 7.34 -10.11
CA LEU A 42 8.69 8.14 -8.96
C LEU A 42 9.75 9.19 -8.60
N LYS A 43 11.01 8.80 -8.55
CA LYS A 43 12.12 9.70 -8.27
C LYS A 43 12.20 10.83 -9.30
N GLN A 44 12.09 10.50 -10.59
CA GLN A 44 12.12 11.50 -11.66
C GLN A 44 10.98 12.49 -11.52
N ASN A 45 9.77 12.01 -11.25
CA ASN A 45 8.59 12.86 -11.06
C ASN A 45 8.74 13.77 -9.84
N LEU A 46 9.28 13.25 -8.74
CA LEU A 46 9.44 14.02 -7.51
C LEU A 46 10.59 15.04 -7.62
N ASP A 47 11.67 14.72 -8.32
CA ASP A 47 12.77 15.66 -8.56
C ASP A 47 12.27 16.91 -9.31
N ASP A 48 11.26 16.77 -10.18
CA ASP A 48 10.66 17.88 -10.91
C ASP A 48 9.71 18.73 -10.04
N ILE A 49 9.15 18.16 -8.98
CA ILE A 49 8.14 18.79 -8.14
C ILE A 49 8.71 19.35 -6.84
N TRP A 50 9.65 18.62 -6.22
CA TRP A 50 10.18 18.98 -4.91
C TRP A 50 11.13 20.17 -4.99
N THR A 51 10.98 21.11 -4.03
CA THR A 51 11.98 22.13 -3.80
C THR A 51 13.20 21.48 -3.12
N LYS A 52 14.34 22.17 -3.18
CA LYS A 52 15.56 21.74 -2.50
C LYS A 52 15.32 21.53 -1.00
N GLU A 53 14.58 22.44 -0.36
CA GLU A 53 14.26 22.36 1.07
C GLU A 53 13.40 21.15 1.40
N GLN A 54 12.39 20.86 0.57
CA GLN A 54 11.53 19.70 0.75
C GLN A 54 12.32 18.40 0.63
N LYS A 55 13.23 18.33 -0.33
CA LYS A 55 14.10 17.17 -0.54
C LYS A 55 15.03 16.95 0.65
N GLU A 56 15.69 18.01 1.12
CA GLU A 56 16.58 17.95 2.29
C GLU A 56 15.85 17.46 3.53
N LYS A 57 14.64 17.96 3.76
CA LYS A 57 13.81 17.57 4.90
C LYS A 57 13.45 16.08 4.83
N LEU A 58 13.05 15.60 3.66
CA LEU A 58 12.71 14.19 3.45
C LEU A 58 13.91 13.29 3.70
N LEU A 59 15.10 13.67 3.21
CA LEU A 59 16.32 12.87 3.30
C LEU A 59 16.98 12.93 4.67
N SER A 60 16.53 13.84 5.55
CA SER A 60 17.18 14.07 6.86
C SER A 60 17.19 12.83 7.77
N GLY A 61 16.27 11.88 7.54
CA GLY A 61 16.20 10.64 8.30
C GLY A 61 17.07 9.51 7.76
N PHE A 62 17.84 9.76 6.69
CA PHE A 62 18.64 8.74 6.01
C PHE A 62 20.10 9.20 5.88
N ALA A 63 21.02 8.22 5.85
CA ALA A 63 22.44 8.51 5.71
C ALA A 63 22.78 9.08 4.32
N SER A 64 22.01 8.72 3.28
CA SER A 64 22.21 9.20 1.91
C SER A 64 20.89 9.15 1.14
N GLU A 65 20.86 9.82 -0.01
CA GLU A 65 19.73 9.72 -0.93
C GLU A 65 19.55 8.29 -1.44
N ASP A 66 20.64 7.60 -1.72
CA ASP A 66 20.59 6.20 -2.17
C ASP A 66 19.95 5.30 -1.12
N ASP A 67 20.23 5.52 0.15
CA ASP A 67 19.59 4.77 1.26
C ASP A 67 18.08 5.02 1.31
N TYR A 68 17.67 6.26 1.08
CA TYR A 68 16.23 6.60 1.01
C TYR A 68 15.55 5.83 -0.12
N TRP A 69 16.12 5.81 -1.32
CA TRP A 69 15.51 5.12 -2.45
C TRP A 69 15.56 3.61 -2.29
N ALA A 70 16.59 3.07 -1.64
CA ALA A 70 16.63 1.65 -1.28
C ALA A 70 15.49 1.29 -0.31
N PHE A 71 15.22 2.16 0.65
CA PHE A 71 14.08 2.00 1.57
C PHE A 71 12.76 2.02 0.80
N GLU A 72 12.57 2.96 -0.11
CA GLU A 72 11.36 3.05 -0.94
C GLU A 72 11.15 1.79 -1.80
N GLN A 73 12.22 1.18 -2.31
CA GLN A 73 12.11 -0.09 -3.03
C GLN A 73 11.52 -1.19 -2.15
N LYS A 74 11.93 -1.26 -0.88
CA LYS A 74 11.38 -2.24 0.07
C LYS A 74 9.90 -1.97 0.34
N VAL A 75 9.53 -0.71 0.50
CA VAL A 75 8.13 -0.32 0.72
C VAL A 75 7.28 -0.72 -0.48
N TYR A 76 7.72 -0.43 -1.70
CA TYR A 76 6.94 -0.68 -2.91
C TYR A 76 6.91 -2.14 -3.34
N ARG A 77 7.79 -2.99 -2.84
CA ARG A 77 7.63 -4.44 -3.03
C ARG A 77 6.31 -4.94 -2.46
N ILE A 78 5.81 -4.27 -1.42
CA ILE A 78 4.52 -4.58 -0.78
C ILE A 78 3.43 -3.67 -1.34
N ASP A 79 3.67 -2.37 -1.41
CA ASP A 79 2.66 -1.40 -1.77
C ASP A 79 2.27 -1.42 -3.25
N LEU A 80 3.20 -1.75 -4.15
CA LEU A 80 2.89 -1.78 -5.58
C LEU A 80 1.87 -2.87 -5.95
N PRO A 81 2.01 -4.12 -5.47
CA PRO A 81 0.95 -5.12 -5.64
C PRO A 81 -0.39 -4.67 -5.06
N ILE A 82 -0.37 -4.06 -3.88
CA ILE A 82 -1.59 -3.55 -3.24
C ILE A 82 -2.25 -2.49 -4.12
N GLN A 83 -1.47 -1.51 -4.61
CA GLN A 83 -1.98 -0.45 -5.46
C GLN A 83 -2.63 -1.01 -6.73
N ASN A 84 -1.98 -1.98 -7.37
CA ASN A 84 -2.50 -2.59 -8.59
C ASN A 84 -3.80 -3.37 -8.32
N TYR A 85 -3.85 -4.12 -7.24
CA TYR A 85 -5.04 -4.84 -6.81
C TYR A 85 -6.20 -3.90 -6.51
N VAL A 86 -5.96 -2.87 -5.70
CA VAL A 86 -6.98 -1.89 -5.30
C VAL A 86 -7.47 -1.10 -6.51
N ARG A 87 -6.57 -0.69 -7.41
CA ARG A 87 -6.96 0.00 -8.64
C ARG A 87 -7.93 -0.82 -9.47
N ASP A 88 -7.64 -2.12 -9.65
CA ASP A 88 -8.49 -2.99 -10.45
C ASP A 88 -9.85 -3.20 -9.76
N LYS A 89 -9.87 -3.31 -8.42
CA LYS A 89 -11.11 -3.39 -7.65
C LYS A 89 -11.95 -2.11 -7.79
N GLN A 90 -11.30 -0.95 -7.77
CA GLN A 90 -12.00 0.32 -7.97
C GLN A 90 -12.57 0.44 -9.38
N ASN A 91 -11.81 0.01 -10.39
CA ASN A 91 -12.29 0.01 -11.78
C ASN A 91 -13.49 -0.93 -11.94
N GLU A 92 -13.44 -2.09 -11.32
CA GLU A 92 -14.56 -3.05 -11.31
C GLU A 92 -15.80 -2.43 -10.65
N PHE A 93 -15.61 -1.80 -9.50
CA PHE A 93 -16.68 -1.12 -8.78
C PHE A 93 -17.32 -0.03 -9.65
N ASN A 94 -16.52 0.79 -10.31
CA ASN A 94 -17.02 1.87 -11.16
C ASN A 94 -17.82 1.33 -12.35
N ARG A 95 -17.43 0.18 -12.91
CA ARG A 95 -18.16 -0.45 -14.02
C ARG A 95 -19.50 -1.02 -13.56
N LYS A 96 -19.57 -1.51 -12.32
CA LYS A 96 -20.76 -2.19 -11.77
C LYS A 96 -21.69 -1.25 -10.99
N ASN A 97 -21.40 0.00 -10.87
CA ASN A 97 -22.01 0.99 -9.98
C ASN A 97 -23.56 0.96 -9.98
N GLU A 98 -24.15 -0.04 -9.36
CA GLU A 98 -25.60 -0.25 -9.32
C GLU A 98 -26.23 0.14 -7.97
N SER A 99 -25.41 0.29 -6.91
CA SER A 99 -25.91 0.36 -5.54
C SER A 99 -25.98 1.78 -4.96
N GLY A 100 -25.49 2.79 -5.66
CA GLY A 100 -25.38 4.13 -5.09
C GLY A 100 -24.34 4.26 -3.99
N GLN A 101 -23.62 3.18 -3.67
CA GLN A 101 -22.54 3.18 -2.68
C GLN A 101 -21.32 3.91 -3.22
N THR A 102 -20.56 4.61 -2.35
CA THR A 102 -19.30 5.23 -2.75
C THR A 102 -18.18 4.20 -2.74
N TRP A 103 -17.12 4.48 -3.49
CA TRP A 103 -15.92 3.64 -3.45
C TRP A 103 -15.31 3.59 -2.04
N ASP A 104 -15.29 4.71 -1.31
CA ASP A 104 -14.75 4.75 0.05
C ASP A 104 -15.48 3.76 0.96
N GLU A 105 -16.80 3.70 0.86
CA GLU A 105 -17.62 2.74 1.62
C GLU A 105 -17.33 1.30 1.20
N ALA A 106 -17.28 1.05 -0.10
CA ALA A 106 -17.00 -0.27 -0.66
C ALA A 106 -15.59 -0.75 -0.27
N PHE A 107 -14.61 0.15 -0.31
CA PHE A 107 -13.22 -0.18 0.04
C PHE A 107 -13.10 -0.50 1.54
N LYS A 108 -13.76 0.27 2.39
CA LYS A 108 -13.79 0.01 3.83
C LYS A 108 -14.35 -1.38 4.13
N THR A 109 -15.43 -1.75 3.47
CA THR A 109 -16.05 -3.08 3.60
C THR A 109 -15.10 -4.18 3.11
N LEU A 110 -14.45 -3.97 1.97
CA LEU A 110 -13.47 -4.92 1.43
C LEU A 110 -12.31 -5.14 2.39
N LYS A 111 -11.74 -4.08 2.93
CA LYS A 111 -10.62 -4.17 3.87
C LYS A 111 -11.03 -4.95 5.12
N GLN A 112 -12.20 -4.67 5.66
CA GLN A 112 -12.70 -5.38 6.85
C GLN A 112 -12.89 -6.86 6.58
N LYS A 113 -13.48 -7.20 5.43
CA LYS A 113 -13.65 -8.59 5.02
C LYS A 113 -12.31 -9.33 4.93
N LEU A 114 -11.31 -8.69 4.31
CA LEU A 114 -10.00 -9.29 4.13
C LEU A 114 -9.26 -9.48 5.48
N VAL A 115 -9.39 -8.52 6.39
CA VAL A 115 -8.84 -8.64 7.74
C VAL A 115 -9.49 -9.80 8.49
N ASP A 116 -10.80 -9.93 8.41
CA ASP A 116 -11.55 -11.00 9.08
C ASP A 116 -11.16 -12.37 8.52
N GLU A 117 -11.02 -12.49 7.21
CA GLU A 117 -10.57 -13.73 6.56
C GLU A 117 -9.17 -14.13 7.01
N GLN A 118 -8.26 -13.17 7.15
CA GLN A 118 -6.90 -13.41 7.60
C GLN A 118 -6.87 -13.88 9.06
N ARG A 119 -7.68 -13.27 9.93
CA ARG A 119 -7.82 -13.69 11.32
C ARG A 119 -8.31 -15.12 11.43
N TYR A 120 -9.30 -15.50 10.61
CA TYR A 120 -9.82 -16.86 10.59
C TYR A 120 -8.74 -17.86 10.19
N LYS A 121 -7.97 -17.57 9.16
CA LYS A 121 -6.86 -18.43 8.73
C LYS A 121 -5.79 -18.59 9.82
N ASP A 122 -5.43 -17.49 10.47
CA ASP A 122 -4.45 -17.51 11.56
C ASP A 122 -4.95 -18.37 12.73
N SER A 123 -6.23 -18.27 13.07
CA SER A 123 -6.85 -19.06 14.12
C SER A 123 -6.92 -20.54 13.75
N SER A 124 -7.17 -20.88 12.48
CA SER A 124 -7.30 -22.26 12.03
C SER A 124 -5.96 -22.98 11.89
N SER A 125 -4.85 -22.25 11.92
CA SER A 125 -3.51 -22.83 11.84
C SER A 125 -2.98 -23.36 13.19
N TYR A 126 -3.74 -23.18 14.26
CA TYR A 126 -3.38 -23.69 15.59
C TYR A 126 -4.05 -25.02 15.87
#